data_9d409106a9cb238038399827232fdc96
#
_entry.id   9d409106a9cb238038399827232fdc96
#
_cell.length_a   1.000
_cell.length_b   1.000
_cell.length_c   1.000
_cell.angle_alpha   90.00
_cell.angle_beta   90.00
_cell.angle_gamma   90.00
#
_symmetry.space_group_name_H-M   'P 1'
#
loop_
_entity.id
_entity.type
_entity.pdbx_description
1 polymer ?
#
loop_
_entity_poly.entity_id
_entity_poly.type
_entity_poly.pdbx_seq_one_letter_code
_entity_poly.pdbx_strand_id
1 'polypeptide(L)'
;MDQPQLVAPSHGQVVDEAKTAAPSRDAADLAKSAEREKWRASLREANQHVWLHGPHGSGDNLDASLKRNSAFIKRLKQTNLADAKDALVKEVQLLSLTKYLDELIPSIPEILWKATTLKDRYAAIEILCALHARFGGSEFTEPLLKVMEQEIVPPPPKSQDASNEQAQKEAALVAGQRS
;
A
#
# COMPACT_ATOMS: atom_id res chain seq x y z
N MET A 1 32.06 43.38 75.81
CA MET A 1 31.15 44.04 74.85
C MET A 1 30.97 43.05 73.67
N ASP A 2 30.00 42.20 73.85
CA ASP A 2 29.65 41.15 72.91
C ASP A 2 28.79 41.69 71.78
N GLN A 3 29.15 41.41 70.56
CA GLN A 3 28.31 41.60 69.39
C GLN A 3 27.71 40.25 68.98
N PRO A 4 26.42 40.11 68.77
CA PRO A 4 25.81 38.87 68.24
C PRO A 4 25.95 38.82 66.72
N GLN A 5 26.52 37.72 66.25
CA GLN A 5 26.53 37.34 64.81
C GLN A 5 25.14 37.02 64.33
N LEU A 6 24.69 37.72 63.29
CA LEU A 6 23.51 37.40 62.50
C LEU A 6 23.82 36.25 61.54
N VAL A 7 23.20 35.09 61.80
CA VAL A 7 23.20 33.94 60.89
C VAL A 7 22.12 34.16 59.83
N ALA A 8 22.50 34.32 58.55
CA ALA A 8 21.57 34.36 57.44
C ALA A 8 20.97 32.98 57.15
N PRO A 9 19.67 32.86 56.82
CA PRO A 9 19.09 31.58 56.36
C PRO A 9 19.48 31.28 54.93
N SER A 10 20.07 30.10 54.74
CA SER A 10 20.37 29.54 53.42
C SER A 10 19.05 29.26 52.66
N HIS A 11 18.85 29.96 51.54
CA HIS A 11 17.81 29.61 50.56
C HIS A 11 18.14 28.27 49.93
N GLY A 12 17.36 27.26 50.31
CA GLY A 12 17.30 26.00 49.58
C GLY A 12 16.70 26.23 48.21
N GLN A 13 17.52 26.11 47.17
CA GLN A 13 17.07 26.03 45.80
C GLN A 13 16.25 24.77 45.62
N VAL A 14 14.94 24.89 45.54
CA VAL A 14 14.04 23.84 45.06
C VAL A 14 14.21 23.80 43.56
N VAL A 15 15.06 22.89 43.08
CA VAL A 15 15.12 22.53 41.66
C VAL A 15 13.85 21.72 41.37
N ASP A 16 12.91 22.38 40.76
CA ASP A 16 11.69 21.78 40.22
C ASP A 16 12.12 20.90 39.01
N GLU A 17 12.49 19.64 39.29
CA GLU A 17 12.63 18.63 38.26
C GLU A 17 11.23 18.37 37.67
N ALA A 18 10.90 19.13 36.63
CA ALA A 18 9.78 18.84 35.76
C ALA A 18 10.00 17.46 35.13
N LYS A 19 9.61 16.42 35.88
CA LYS A 19 9.54 15.03 35.44
C LYS A 19 8.61 15.00 34.24
N THR A 20 9.18 15.00 33.04
CA THR A 20 8.45 14.83 31.78
C THR A 20 7.79 13.46 31.85
N ALA A 21 6.55 13.42 32.30
CA ALA A 21 5.75 12.20 32.36
C ALA A 21 5.58 11.66 30.94
N ALA A 22 5.99 10.43 30.70
CA ALA A 22 5.74 9.75 29.44
C ALA A 22 4.23 9.81 29.15
N PRO A 23 3.84 10.08 27.88
CA PRO A 23 2.42 10.20 27.53
C PRO A 23 1.69 8.91 27.91
N SER A 24 0.47 9.05 28.41
CA SER A 24 -0.39 7.91 28.74
C SER A 24 -0.60 7.07 27.47
N ARG A 25 -0.85 5.76 27.61
CA ARG A 25 -1.12 4.87 26.44
C ARG A 25 -2.19 5.45 25.52
N ASP A 26 -3.24 5.99 26.08
CA ASP A 26 -4.34 6.59 25.31
C ASP A 26 -3.89 7.82 24.50
N ALA A 27 -3.04 8.68 25.08
CA ALA A 27 -2.47 9.83 24.37
C ALA A 27 -1.52 9.39 23.24
N ALA A 28 -0.74 8.34 23.45
CA ALA A 28 0.14 7.79 22.41
C ALA A 28 -0.66 7.15 21.25
N ASP A 29 -1.76 6.47 21.55
CA ASP A 29 -2.60 5.85 20.52
C ASP A 29 -3.43 6.89 19.77
N LEU A 30 -3.87 7.96 20.43
CA LEU A 30 -4.51 9.11 19.78
C LEU A 30 -3.55 9.83 18.83
N ALA A 31 -2.29 10.05 19.27
CA ALA A 31 -1.26 10.65 18.42
C ALA A 31 -0.98 9.82 17.17
N LYS A 32 -0.82 8.50 17.30
CA LYS A 32 -0.66 7.58 16.16
C LYS A 32 -1.87 7.59 15.22
N SER A 33 -3.07 7.72 15.78
CA SER A 33 -4.29 7.83 14.96
C SER A 33 -4.29 9.12 14.14
N ALA A 34 -3.95 10.25 14.78
CA ALA A 34 -3.86 11.54 14.10
C ALA A 34 -2.78 11.56 13.00
N GLU A 35 -1.63 10.93 13.24
CA GLU A 35 -0.58 10.77 12.20
C GLU A 35 -1.08 9.96 11.02
N ARG A 36 -1.78 8.84 11.26
CA ARG A 36 -2.37 8.04 10.19
C ARG A 36 -3.41 8.80 9.38
N GLU A 37 -4.19 9.65 10.03
CA GLU A 37 -5.17 10.48 9.34
C GLU A 37 -4.51 11.56 8.48
N LYS A 38 -3.49 12.23 8.97
CA LYS A 38 -2.69 13.19 8.20
C LYS A 38 -2.06 12.53 6.98
N TRP A 39 -1.46 11.36 7.16
CA TRP A 39 -0.88 10.59 6.06
C TRP A 39 -1.94 10.21 5.01
N ARG A 40 -3.11 9.72 5.41
CA ARG A 40 -4.20 9.41 4.47
C ARG A 40 -4.72 10.65 3.74
N ALA A 41 -4.80 11.78 4.43
CA ALA A 41 -5.24 13.04 3.84
C ALA A 41 -4.25 13.51 2.78
N SER A 42 -2.94 13.48 3.07
CA SER A 42 -1.91 13.88 2.10
C SER A 42 -1.90 13.00 0.85
N LEU A 43 -2.06 11.67 1.00
CA LEU A 43 -2.15 10.77 -0.16
C LEU A 43 -3.42 11.03 -0.98
N ARG A 44 -4.55 11.29 -0.34
CA ARG A 44 -5.80 11.63 -1.02
C ARG A 44 -5.67 12.90 -1.83
N GLU A 45 -5.10 13.95 -1.24
CA GLU A 45 -4.88 15.23 -1.91
C GLU A 45 -3.96 15.07 -3.12
N ALA A 46 -2.83 14.37 -2.97
CA ALA A 46 -1.91 14.09 -4.05
C ALA A 46 -2.57 13.30 -5.20
N ASN A 47 -3.31 12.24 -4.87
CA ASN A 47 -4.01 11.42 -5.87
C ASN A 47 -5.13 12.20 -6.55
N GLN A 48 -5.89 13.02 -5.82
CA GLN A 48 -6.93 13.88 -6.39
C GLN A 48 -6.33 14.91 -7.34
N HIS A 49 -5.18 15.48 -7.01
CA HIS A 49 -4.48 16.40 -7.91
C HIS A 49 -4.13 15.73 -9.24
N VAL A 50 -3.58 14.51 -9.18
CA VAL A 50 -3.26 13.74 -10.40
C VAL A 50 -4.53 13.41 -11.21
N TRP A 51 -5.61 13.08 -10.53
CA TRP A 51 -6.88 12.77 -11.18
C TRP A 51 -7.47 13.96 -11.94
N LEU A 52 -7.34 15.17 -11.37
CA LEU A 52 -7.88 16.39 -11.95
C LEU A 52 -6.98 17.03 -13.02
N HIS A 53 -5.66 16.92 -12.84
CA HIS A 53 -4.68 17.66 -13.68
C HIS A 53 -3.84 16.74 -14.57
N GLY A 54 -4.01 15.45 -14.45
CA GLY A 54 -3.23 14.44 -15.15
C GLY A 54 -1.96 14.01 -14.41
N PRO A 55 -1.28 12.98 -14.94
CA PRO A 55 -0.07 12.42 -14.34
C PRO A 55 1.10 13.41 -14.41
N HIS A 56 1.97 13.30 -13.44
CA HIS A 56 3.27 14.00 -13.48
C HIS A 56 4.10 13.39 -14.62
N GLY A 57 4.42 14.20 -15.62
CA GLY A 57 5.18 13.73 -16.80
C GLY A 57 6.44 12.98 -16.40
N SER A 58 6.76 11.92 -17.09
CA SER A 58 8.03 11.21 -16.94
C SER A 58 9.17 12.10 -17.42
N GLY A 59 10.29 12.13 -16.68
CA GLY A 59 11.50 12.82 -17.16
C GLY A 59 11.99 12.24 -18.50
N ASP A 60 12.70 13.05 -19.29
CA ASP A 60 13.12 12.72 -20.66
C ASP A 60 14.10 11.55 -20.78
N ASN A 61 14.65 11.04 -19.68
CA ASN A 61 15.70 10.01 -19.66
C ASN A 61 15.31 8.79 -18.82
N LEU A 62 14.29 8.06 -19.27
CA LEU A 62 13.87 6.83 -18.60
C LEU A 62 14.79 5.66 -18.96
N ASP A 63 15.16 4.87 -17.93
CA ASP A 63 15.92 3.65 -18.13
C ASP A 63 15.05 2.54 -18.71
N ALA A 64 15.29 2.20 -19.97
CA ALA A 64 14.60 1.15 -20.69
C ALA A 64 15.27 -0.23 -20.56
N SER A 65 16.28 -0.39 -19.68
CA SER A 65 16.97 -1.66 -19.46
C SER A 65 16.00 -2.75 -19.02
N LEU A 66 15.86 -3.79 -19.84
CA LEU A 66 15.03 -4.96 -19.54
C LEU A 66 15.38 -5.58 -18.19
N LYS A 67 16.69 -5.69 -17.89
CA LYS A 67 17.15 -6.26 -16.62
C LYS A 67 16.66 -5.47 -15.40
N ARG A 68 16.70 -4.13 -15.47
CA ARG A 68 16.27 -3.27 -14.35
C ARG A 68 14.75 -3.26 -14.21
N ASN A 69 14.03 -3.17 -15.31
CA ASN A 69 12.56 -3.21 -15.30
C ASN A 69 12.04 -4.56 -14.76
N SER A 70 12.59 -5.69 -15.23
CA SER A 70 12.23 -7.01 -14.71
C SER A 70 12.61 -7.20 -13.23
N ALA A 71 13.75 -6.64 -12.80
CA ALA A 71 14.16 -6.68 -11.39
C ALA A 71 13.22 -5.85 -10.50
N PHE A 72 12.71 -4.72 -10.99
CA PHE A 72 11.70 -3.92 -10.30
C PHE A 72 10.43 -4.73 -10.07
N ILE A 73 9.86 -5.34 -11.11
CA ILE A 73 8.64 -6.15 -11.03
C ILE A 73 8.85 -7.32 -10.06
N LYS A 74 10.00 -8.00 -10.14
CA LYS A 74 10.33 -9.10 -9.24
C LYS A 74 10.39 -8.66 -7.78
N ARG A 75 10.99 -7.50 -7.48
CA ARG A 75 11.06 -6.96 -6.11
C ARG A 75 9.70 -6.53 -5.60
N LEU A 76 8.87 -5.96 -6.45
CA LEU A 76 7.50 -5.57 -6.10
C LEU A 76 6.65 -6.79 -5.68
N LYS A 77 6.89 -7.95 -6.28
CA LYS A 77 6.22 -9.22 -5.93
C LYS A 77 6.78 -9.91 -4.67
N GLN A 78 7.83 -9.35 -4.04
CA GLN A 78 8.40 -9.90 -2.81
C GLN A 78 7.61 -9.48 -1.56
N THR A 79 7.82 -10.19 -0.46
CA THR A 79 7.04 -10.02 0.77
C THR A 79 7.48 -8.85 1.66
N ASN A 80 8.68 -8.31 1.49
CA ASN A 80 9.24 -7.25 2.35
C ASN A 80 9.20 -5.89 1.67
N LEU A 81 8.01 -5.41 1.36
CA LEU A 81 7.82 -4.13 0.66
C LEU A 81 8.27 -2.94 1.50
N ALA A 82 8.12 -3.00 2.83
CA ALA A 82 8.50 -1.92 3.72
C ALA A 82 10.00 -1.56 3.60
N ASP A 83 10.87 -2.57 3.49
CA ASP A 83 12.31 -2.37 3.39
C ASP A 83 12.73 -1.86 1.99
N ALA A 84 11.99 -2.21 0.96
CA ALA A 84 12.26 -1.85 -0.42
C ALA A 84 11.54 -0.57 -0.90
N LYS A 85 10.61 -0.03 -0.12
CA LYS A 85 9.67 1.02 -0.50
C LYS A 85 10.35 2.23 -1.14
N ASP A 86 11.33 2.83 -0.46
CA ASP A 86 11.96 4.06 -0.93
C ASP A 86 12.73 3.87 -2.25
N ALA A 87 13.34 2.69 -2.42
CA ALA A 87 13.99 2.32 -3.67
C ALA A 87 12.96 2.11 -4.78
N LEU A 88 11.87 1.41 -4.50
CA LEU A 88 10.80 1.15 -5.48
C LEU A 88 10.10 2.45 -5.91
N VAL A 89 9.79 3.35 -4.98
CA VAL A 89 9.18 4.65 -5.30
C VAL A 89 10.10 5.49 -6.20
N LYS A 90 11.41 5.51 -5.92
CA LYS A 90 12.40 6.18 -6.79
C LYS A 90 12.47 5.52 -8.18
N GLU A 91 12.48 4.21 -8.24
CA GLU A 91 12.53 3.47 -9.49
C GLU A 91 11.27 3.64 -10.34
N VAL A 92 10.10 3.79 -9.73
CA VAL A 92 8.87 4.18 -10.44
C VAL A 92 9.11 5.44 -11.28
N GLN A 93 9.91 6.41 -10.81
CA GLN A 93 10.18 7.65 -11.53
C GLN A 93 11.29 7.52 -12.59
N LEU A 94 12.17 6.54 -12.48
CA LEU A 94 13.37 6.41 -13.31
C LEU A 94 13.25 5.37 -14.43
N LEU A 95 12.43 4.33 -14.23
CA LEU A 95 12.34 3.20 -15.15
C LEU A 95 11.27 3.42 -16.22
N SER A 96 11.48 2.88 -17.43
CA SER A 96 10.50 2.88 -18.51
C SER A 96 9.48 1.75 -18.32
N LEU A 97 8.53 1.94 -17.40
CA LEU A 97 7.57 0.92 -16.98
C LEU A 97 6.30 0.83 -17.86
N THR A 98 6.09 1.76 -18.79
CA THR A 98 4.87 1.81 -19.61
C THR A 98 4.59 0.48 -20.33
N LYS A 99 5.62 -0.13 -20.91
CA LYS A 99 5.50 -1.43 -21.60
C LYS A 99 5.21 -2.63 -20.69
N TYR A 100 5.36 -2.44 -19.38
CA TYR A 100 5.21 -3.50 -18.38
C TYR A 100 3.94 -3.34 -17.55
N LEU A 101 3.11 -2.33 -17.84
CA LEU A 101 1.86 -2.12 -17.10
C LEU A 101 0.92 -3.32 -17.23
N ASP A 102 0.88 -3.96 -18.39
CA ASP A 102 0.06 -5.14 -18.65
C ASP A 102 0.46 -6.36 -17.78
N GLU A 103 1.73 -6.44 -17.37
CA GLU A 103 2.21 -7.47 -16.43
C GLU A 103 2.07 -7.02 -14.97
N LEU A 104 2.30 -5.74 -14.73
CA LEU A 104 2.34 -5.16 -13.40
C LEU A 104 0.93 -5.11 -12.78
N ILE A 105 -0.05 -4.56 -13.49
CA ILE A 105 -1.41 -4.31 -13.00
C ILE A 105 -2.08 -5.61 -12.53
N PRO A 106 -2.09 -6.72 -13.29
CA PRO A 106 -2.68 -7.97 -12.82
C PRO A 106 -1.99 -8.59 -11.61
N SER A 107 -0.72 -8.22 -11.35
CA SER A 107 0.02 -8.76 -10.21
C SER A 107 -0.25 -7.99 -8.90
N ILE A 108 -0.86 -6.82 -8.95
CA ILE A 108 -1.07 -5.98 -7.75
C ILE A 108 -1.99 -6.63 -6.71
N PRO A 109 -3.11 -7.27 -7.05
CA PRO A 109 -3.93 -7.95 -6.06
C PRO A 109 -3.14 -8.97 -5.24
N GLU A 110 -2.30 -9.80 -5.88
CA GLU A 110 -1.43 -10.75 -5.20
C GLU A 110 -0.44 -10.06 -4.25
N ILE A 111 0.15 -8.94 -4.68
CA ILE A 111 1.06 -8.12 -3.86
C ILE A 111 0.36 -7.62 -2.60
N LEU A 112 -0.87 -7.10 -2.74
CA LEU A 112 -1.67 -6.61 -1.62
C LEU A 112 -2.05 -7.73 -0.65
N TRP A 113 -2.37 -8.94 -1.15
CA TRP A 113 -2.65 -10.11 -0.33
C TRP A 113 -1.42 -10.57 0.47
N LYS A 114 -0.23 -10.49 -0.13
CA LYS A 114 1.04 -10.83 0.53
C LYS A 114 1.48 -9.81 1.58
N ALA A 115 1.01 -8.58 1.51
CA ALA A 115 1.31 -7.52 2.48
C ALA A 115 0.58 -7.77 3.81
N THR A 116 1.07 -8.72 4.60
CA THR A 116 0.45 -9.15 5.87
C THR A 116 0.71 -8.18 7.01
N THR A 117 1.90 -7.54 7.05
CA THR A 117 2.23 -6.57 8.07
C THR A 117 1.66 -5.18 7.78
N LEU A 118 1.40 -4.39 8.82
CA LEU A 118 0.91 -3.02 8.65
C LEU A 118 1.92 -2.14 7.89
N LYS A 119 3.22 -2.36 8.11
CA LYS A 119 4.29 -1.64 7.41
C LYS A 119 4.30 -1.95 5.92
N ASP A 120 4.15 -3.22 5.53
CA ASP A 120 4.10 -3.62 4.13
C ASP A 120 2.85 -3.08 3.44
N ARG A 121 1.71 -3.03 4.14
CA ARG A 121 0.47 -2.42 3.60
C ARG A 121 0.64 -0.93 3.32
N TYR A 122 1.26 -0.18 4.23
CA TYR A 122 1.56 1.24 3.98
C TYR A 122 2.54 1.41 2.83
N ALA A 123 3.60 0.60 2.78
CA ALA A 123 4.56 0.61 1.68
C ALA A 123 3.88 0.31 0.33
N ALA A 124 3.02 -0.70 0.27
CA ALA A 124 2.26 -1.03 -0.94
C ALA A 124 1.39 0.15 -1.40
N ILE A 125 0.66 0.79 -0.48
CA ILE A 125 -0.18 1.95 -0.81
C ILE A 125 0.67 3.10 -1.36
N GLU A 126 1.81 3.43 -0.74
CA GLU A 126 2.68 4.50 -1.21
C GLU A 126 3.27 4.20 -2.59
N ILE A 127 3.66 2.96 -2.87
CA ILE A 127 4.13 2.54 -4.20
C ILE A 127 3.01 2.66 -5.24
N LEU A 128 1.78 2.24 -4.91
CA LEU A 128 0.62 2.38 -5.80
C LEU A 128 0.27 3.85 -6.07
N CYS A 129 0.36 4.71 -5.05
CA CYS A 129 0.19 6.15 -5.22
C CYS A 129 1.28 6.74 -6.14
N ALA A 130 2.53 6.28 -6.04
CA ALA A 130 3.60 6.70 -6.92
C ALA A 130 3.37 6.26 -8.38
N LEU A 131 2.85 5.05 -8.59
CA LEU A 131 2.44 4.56 -9.93
C LEU A 131 1.28 5.38 -10.48
N HIS A 132 0.26 5.67 -9.65
CA HIS A 132 -0.84 6.55 -10.03
C HIS A 132 -0.34 7.96 -10.39
N ALA A 133 0.53 8.54 -9.57
CA ALA A 133 1.09 9.86 -9.83
C ALA A 133 1.83 9.94 -11.17
N ARG A 134 2.45 8.85 -11.60
CA ARG A 134 3.21 8.78 -12.84
C ARG A 134 2.36 8.48 -14.07
N PHE A 135 1.43 7.53 -13.99
CA PHE A 135 0.67 7.01 -15.14
C PHE A 135 -0.75 7.55 -15.21
N GLY A 136 -1.27 8.11 -14.10
CA GLY A 136 -2.59 8.70 -14.02
C GLY A 136 -3.73 7.69 -13.90
N GLY A 137 -4.94 8.21 -14.14
CA GLY A 137 -6.19 7.44 -14.03
C GLY A 137 -6.34 6.40 -15.13
N SER A 138 -6.27 6.84 -16.39
CA SER A 138 -6.60 6.02 -17.56
C SER A 138 -5.62 4.88 -17.84
N GLU A 139 -4.32 5.12 -17.66
CA GLU A 139 -3.30 4.11 -17.98
C GLU A 139 -3.06 3.12 -16.83
N PHE A 140 -3.30 3.53 -15.58
CA PHE A 140 -2.98 2.70 -14.42
C PHE A 140 -4.18 2.42 -13.54
N THR A 141 -4.87 3.45 -13.03
CA THR A 141 -5.86 3.27 -11.96
C THR A 141 -7.14 2.61 -12.45
N GLU A 142 -7.68 3.01 -13.61
CA GLU A 142 -8.88 2.38 -14.15
C GLU A 142 -8.67 0.91 -14.53
N PRO A 143 -7.56 0.51 -15.20
CA PRO A 143 -7.27 -0.90 -15.41
C PRO A 143 -7.07 -1.66 -14.10
N LEU A 144 -6.40 -1.06 -13.10
CA LEU A 144 -6.23 -1.68 -11.79
C LEU A 144 -7.57 -1.92 -11.09
N LEU A 145 -8.47 -0.94 -11.10
CA LEU A 145 -9.80 -1.08 -10.49
C LEU A 145 -10.60 -2.21 -11.15
N LYS A 146 -10.51 -2.37 -12.48
CA LYS A 146 -11.16 -3.49 -13.19
C LYS A 146 -10.62 -4.85 -12.73
N VAL A 147 -9.29 -4.97 -12.58
CA VAL A 147 -8.67 -6.20 -12.07
C VAL A 147 -9.10 -6.47 -10.63
N MET A 148 -9.08 -5.44 -9.76
CA MET A 148 -9.51 -5.56 -8.36
C MET A 148 -10.98 -5.95 -8.24
N GLU A 149 -11.85 -5.42 -9.09
CA GLU A 149 -13.27 -5.77 -9.14
C GLU A 149 -13.47 -7.24 -9.47
N GLN A 150 -12.74 -7.78 -10.43
CA GLN A 150 -12.79 -9.20 -10.83
C GLN A 150 -12.35 -10.13 -9.69
N GLU A 151 -11.37 -9.72 -8.88
CA GLU A 151 -10.87 -10.51 -7.73
C GLU A 151 -11.82 -10.46 -6.52
N ILE A 152 -12.62 -9.40 -6.37
CA ILE A 152 -13.51 -9.20 -5.23
C ILE A 152 -14.91 -9.78 -5.50
N VAL A 153 -15.38 -9.72 -6.75
CA VAL A 153 -16.68 -10.26 -7.12
C VAL A 153 -16.63 -11.78 -7.11
N PRO A 154 -17.46 -12.46 -6.30
CA PRO A 154 -17.51 -13.91 -6.32
C PRO A 154 -17.88 -14.39 -7.74
N PRO A 155 -17.27 -15.47 -8.23
CA PRO A 155 -17.63 -16.02 -9.54
C PRO A 155 -19.15 -16.30 -9.55
N PRO A 156 -19.85 -16.04 -10.67
CA PRO A 156 -21.26 -16.32 -10.77
C PRO A 156 -21.51 -17.79 -10.36
N PRO A 157 -22.59 -18.07 -9.64
CA PRO A 157 -22.91 -19.43 -9.26
C PRO A 157 -22.92 -20.28 -10.53
N LYS A 158 -22.11 -21.36 -10.53
CA LYS A 158 -22.07 -22.30 -11.67
C LYS A 158 -23.52 -22.69 -11.94
N SER A 159 -24.04 -22.33 -13.10
CA SER A 159 -25.36 -22.72 -13.51
C SER A 159 -25.45 -24.26 -13.41
N GLN A 160 -26.42 -24.76 -12.65
CA GLN A 160 -26.64 -26.21 -12.46
C GLN A 160 -26.98 -26.93 -13.79
N ASP A 161 -27.19 -26.15 -14.85
CA ASP A 161 -27.50 -26.67 -16.20
C ASP A 161 -26.35 -27.47 -16.81
N ALA A 162 -25.08 -27.12 -16.54
CA ALA A 162 -23.91 -27.86 -17.04
C ALA A 162 -23.78 -29.28 -16.39
N SER A 163 -24.23 -29.43 -15.13
CA SER A 163 -24.22 -30.71 -14.43
C SER A 163 -25.35 -31.62 -14.92
N ASN A 164 -26.44 -31.01 -15.34
CA ASN A 164 -27.61 -31.77 -15.84
C ASN A 164 -27.39 -32.29 -17.28
N GLU A 165 -26.65 -31.53 -18.10
CA GLU A 165 -26.30 -31.96 -19.46
C GLU A 165 -25.31 -33.12 -19.46
N GLN A 166 -24.35 -33.11 -18.52
CA GLN A 166 -23.38 -34.19 -18.36
C GLN A 166 -24.04 -35.45 -17.80
N ALA A 167 -24.93 -35.33 -16.82
CA ALA A 167 -25.67 -36.42 -16.26
C ALA A 167 -26.66 -37.05 -17.31
N GLN A 168 -27.28 -36.25 -18.18
CA GLN A 168 -28.13 -36.74 -19.28
C GLN A 168 -27.29 -37.45 -20.37
N LYS A 169 -26.08 -36.99 -20.70
CA LYS A 169 -25.19 -37.65 -21.64
C LYS A 169 -24.69 -39.00 -21.11
N GLU A 170 -24.35 -39.11 -19.85
CA GLU A 170 -23.98 -40.38 -19.21
C GLU A 170 -25.15 -41.35 -19.10
N ALA A 171 -26.33 -40.88 -18.77
CA ALA A 171 -27.54 -41.71 -18.74
C ALA A 171 -27.90 -42.24 -20.11
N ALA A 172 -27.78 -41.43 -21.18
CA ALA A 172 -28.01 -41.87 -22.56
C ALA A 172 -26.97 -42.89 -23.04
N LEU A 173 -25.69 -42.77 -22.61
CA LEU A 173 -24.64 -43.71 -22.96
C LEU A 173 -24.86 -45.10 -22.33
N VAL A 174 -25.31 -45.14 -21.08
CA VAL A 174 -25.60 -46.38 -20.37
C VAL A 174 -26.87 -47.08 -20.91
N ALA A 175 -27.85 -46.32 -21.37
CA ALA A 175 -29.05 -46.88 -21.99
C ALA A 175 -28.78 -47.53 -23.37
N GLY A 176 -27.83 -46.98 -24.15
CA GLY A 176 -27.44 -47.51 -25.46
C GLY A 176 -26.62 -48.80 -25.43
N GLN A 177 -26.08 -49.22 -24.30
CA GLN A 177 -25.28 -50.45 -24.14
C GLN A 177 -26.10 -51.69 -23.73
N ARG A 178 -27.42 -51.56 -23.57
CA ARG A 178 -28.31 -52.65 -23.14
C ARG A 178 -29.24 -53.18 -24.24
N SER A 179 -28.94 -52.89 -25.50
CA SER A 179 -29.69 -53.43 -26.66
C SER A 179 -28.89 -54.42 -27.43
#